data_bfc7c9739cf47e39d3ae9c3b965caedf
#
_entry.id   bfc7c9739cf47e39d3ae9c3b965caedf
#
_cell.length_a   1.000
_cell.length_b   1.000
_cell.length_c   1.000
_cell.angle_alpha   90.00
_cell.angle_beta   90.00
_cell.angle_gamma   90.00
#
_symmetry.space_group_name_H-M   'P 1'
#
loop_
_entity.id
_entity.type
_entity.pdbx_description
1 polymer ?
#
loop_
_entity_poly.entity_id
_entity_poly.type
_entity_poly.pdbx_seq_one_letter_code
_entity_poly.pdbx_strand_id
1 'polypeptide(L)'
;MPRARNIKPGFFANEDLAELPFETRLLFIGLWTLADREGRMEDRPKRIKMTIFPGDDVNVETSLAALDKAGFIHRYTTSGGRFIEVCKFLEHQNPHHREVPSKIPKPEASPGLDGHGRGVKPEAGPGCMGAKPRA
;
A
#
# COMPACT_ATOMS: atom_id res chain seq x y z
N MET A 1 -2.19 13.36 -8.42
CA MET A 1 -2.18 13.09 -9.82
C MET A 1 -1.66 11.74 -10.09
N PRO A 2 -2.42 10.91 -10.77
CA PRO A 2 -1.94 9.59 -11.11
C PRO A 2 -0.71 9.65 -12.01
N ARG A 3 0.15 8.69 -11.89
CA ARG A 3 1.36 8.65 -12.67
C ARG A 3 1.60 7.28 -13.24
N ALA A 4 2.33 7.20 -14.32
CA ALA A 4 2.67 5.92 -14.93
C ALA A 4 3.62 5.18 -13.99
N ARG A 5 3.48 3.89 -13.93
CA ARG A 5 4.35 3.05 -13.11
C ARG A 5 4.65 1.78 -13.88
N ASN A 6 5.66 1.04 -13.42
CA ASN A 6 6.07 -0.18 -14.08
C ASN A 6 5.39 -1.40 -13.48
N ILE A 7 5.13 -2.41 -14.31
CA ILE A 7 4.61 -3.67 -13.84
C ILE A 7 5.65 -4.71 -14.20
N LYS A 8 6.27 -5.30 -13.20
CA LYS A 8 7.28 -6.31 -13.45
C LYS A 8 6.65 -7.69 -13.53
N PRO A 9 7.24 -8.60 -14.27
CA PRO A 9 6.66 -9.94 -14.41
C PRO A 9 6.42 -10.63 -13.08
N GLY A 10 7.21 -10.32 -12.07
CA GLY A 10 7.01 -10.91 -10.77
C GLY A 10 5.66 -10.61 -10.14
N PHE A 11 5.00 -9.56 -10.59
CA PHE A 11 3.67 -9.26 -10.09
C PHE A 11 2.74 -10.45 -10.39
N PHE A 12 2.83 -11.00 -11.60
CA PHE A 12 1.94 -12.09 -11.98
C PHE A 12 2.38 -13.41 -11.38
N ALA A 13 3.65 -13.56 -11.13
CA ALA A 13 4.17 -14.81 -10.60
C ALA A 13 4.10 -14.92 -9.07
N ASN A 14 3.71 -13.86 -8.41
CA ASN A 14 3.66 -13.85 -6.95
C ASN A 14 2.51 -14.72 -6.47
N GLU A 15 2.83 -15.79 -5.75
CA GLU A 15 1.82 -16.71 -5.32
C GLU A 15 0.82 -16.13 -4.34
N ASP A 16 1.26 -15.22 -3.50
CA ASP A 16 0.34 -14.61 -2.56
C ASP A 16 -0.63 -13.67 -3.25
N LEU A 17 -0.14 -12.95 -4.28
CA LEU A 17 -1.05 -12.09 -5.03
C LEU A 17 -2.01 -12.95 -5.82
N ALA A 18 -1.54 -14.07 -6.32
CA ALA A 18 -2.39 -14.92 -7.13
C ALA A 18 -3.59 -15.47 -6.37
N GLU A 19 -3.51 -15.47 -5.05
CA GLU A 19 -4.63 -15.94 -4.25
C GLU A 19 -5.68 -14.86 -4.05
N LEU A 20 -5.41 -13.64 -4.46
CA LEU A 20 -6.38 -12.56 -4.29
C LEU A 20 -7.27 -12.44 -5.51
N PRO A 21 -8.48 -11.94 -5.35
CA PRO A 21 -9.39 -11.78 -6.50
C PRO A 21 -8.81 -10.84 -7.54
N PHE A 22 -9.27 -10.96 -8.77
CA PHE A 22 -8.78 -10.12 -9.84
C PHE A 22 -8.91 -8.63 -9.50
N GLU A 23 -10.05 -8.22 -8.97
CA GLU A 23 -10.26 -6.81 -8.70
C GLU A 23 -9.29 -6.31 -7.63
N THR A 24 -8.90 -7.19 -6.70
CA THR A 24 -7.96 -6.78 -5.66
C THR A 24 -6.57 -6.62 -6.24
N ARG A 25 -6.18 -7.51 -7.15
CA ARG A 25 -4.88 -7.38 -7.80
C ARG A 25 -4.86 -6.14 -8.71
N LEU A 26 -5.97 -5.88 -9.40
CA LEU A 26 -6.04 -4.70 -10.24
C LEU A 26 -5.98 -3.44 -9.39
N LEU A 27 -6.65 -3.46 -8.24
CA LEU A 27 -6.59 -2.32 -7.34
C LEU A 27 -5.16 -2.08 -6.91
N PHE A 28 -4.41 -3.13 -6.63
CA PHE A 28 -3.04 -2.99 -6.18
C PHE A 28 -2.22 -2.23 -7.23
N ILE A 29 -2.33 -2.61 -8.50
CA ILE A 29 -1.64 -1.90 -9.55
C ILE A 29 -2.12 -0.45 -9.62
N GLY A 30 -3.41 -0.24 -9.47
CA GLY A 30 -3.95 1.11 -9.51
C GLY A 30 -3.40 1.99 -8.40
N LEU A 31 -3.18 1.40 -7.24
CA LEU A 31 -2.65 2.17 -6.12
C LEU A 31 -1.25 2.69 -6.44
N TRP A 32 -0.45 1.94 -7.21
CA TRP A 32 0.87 2.40 -7.57
C TRP A 32 0.79 3.71 -8.35
N THR A 33 -0.23 3.85 -9.18
CA THR A 33 -0.36 5.06 -9.98
C THR A 33 -0.83 6.24 -9.14
N LEU A 34 -1.51 5.95 -8.03
CA LEU A 34 -2.00 7.02 -7.18
C LEU A 34 -0.97 7.40 -6.11
N ALA A 35 -0.01 6.51 -5.85
CA ALA A 35 0.96 6.75 -4.80
C ALA A 35 1.92 7.88 -5.17
N ASP A 36 2.42 8.57 -4.17
CA ASP A 36 3.39 9.59 -4.41
C ASP A 36 4.76 8.93 -4.59
N ARG A 37 5.79 9.73 -4.65
CA ARG A 37 7.12 9.25 -4.92
C ARG A 37 7.62 8.21 -3.91
N GLU A 38 7.10 8.28 -2.69
CA GLU A 38 7.51 7.35 -1.65
C GLU A 38 6.56 6.17 -1.51
N GLY A 39 5.56 6.08 -2.34
CA GLY A 39 4.61 4.98 -2.27
C GLY A 39 3.46 5.23 -1.31
N ARG A 40 3.21 6.48 -0.94
CA ARG A 40 2.17 6.80 0.02
C ARG A 40 1.00 7.54 -0.59
N MET A 41 -0.17 7.40 0.00
CA MET A 41 -1.37 8.09 -0.45
C MET A 41 -2.36 8.16 0.70
N GLU A 42 -3.38 8.98 0.54
CA GLU A 42 -4.42 9.05 1.54
C GLU A 42 -5.30 7.82 1.45
N ASP A 43 -5.78 7.34 2.60
CA ASP A 43 -6.63 6.16 2.64
C ASP A 43 -8.06 6.64 2.50
N ARG A 44 -8.51 6.81 1.28
CA ARG A 44 -9.86 7.30 1.00
C ARG A 44 -10.52 6.35 0.01
N PRO A 45 -11.12 5.27 0.52
CA PRO A 45 -11.65 4.21 -0.35
C PRO A 45 -12.61 4.69 -1.42
N LYS A 46 -13.48 5.64 -1.07
CA LYS A 46 -14.43 6.12 -2.05
C LYS A 46 -13.74 6.85 -3.19
N ARG A 47 -12.76 7.67 -2.87
CA ARG A 47 -12.06 8.41 -3.90
C ARG A 47 -11.21 7.46 -4.74
N ILE A 48 -10.60 6.47 -4.11
CA ILE A 48 -9.81 5.49 -4.82
C ILE A 48 -10.71 4.73 -5.79
N LYS A 49 -11.92 4.37 -5.35
CA LYS A 49 -12.82 3.67 -6.23
C LYS A 49 -13.20 4.52 -7.42
N MET A 50 -13.47 5.79 -7.20
CA MET A 50 -13.87 6.66 -8.29
C MET A 50 -12.76 6.85 -9.30
N THR A 51 -11.51 6.69 -8.89
CA THR A 51 -10.40 6.87 -9.81
C THR A 51 -10.04 5.59 -10.54
N ILE A 52 -10.06 4.46 -9.84
CA ILE A 52 -9.62 3.20 -10.43
C ILE A 52 -10.77 2.37 -10.99
N PHE A 53 -11.90 2.38 -10.33
CA PHE A 53 -13.04 1.58 -10.76
C PHE A 53 -14.28 2.46 -10.94
N PRO A 54 -14.22 3.47 -11.80
CA PRO A 54 -15.35 4.41 -11.91
C PRO A 54 -16.65 3.78 -12.36
N GLY A 55 -16.57 2.74 -13.14
CA GLY A 55 -17.77 2.12 -13.65
C GLY A 55 -18.04 0.74 -13.12
N ASP A 56 -17.27 0.29 -12.14
CA ASP A 56 -17.42 -1.07 -11.69
C ASP A 56 -17.99 -1.18 -10.28
N ASP A 57 -18.64 -2.31 -10.01
CA ASP A 57 -19.22 -2.52 -8.70
C ASP A 57 -18.22 -3.29 -7.87
N VAL A 58 -17.22 -2.61 -7.38
CA VAL A 58 -16.15 -3.23 -6.59
C VAL A 58 -16.13 -2.64 -5.20
N ASN A 59 -16.02 -3.49 -4.19
CA ASN A 59 -15.91 -3.01 -2.82
C ASN A 59 -14.43 -2.76 -2.53
N VAL A 60 -14.01 -1.52 -2.71
CA VAL A 60 -12.61 -1.16 -2.54
C VAL A 60 -12.15 -1.34 -1.10
N GLU A 61 -13.01 -1.08 -0.14
CA GLU A 61 -12.61 -1.25 1.25
C GLU A 61 -12.23 -2.70 1.54
N THR A 62 -12.99 -3.65 1.02
CA THR A 62 -12.69 -5.05 1.22
C THR A 62 -11.36 -5.41 0.56
N SER A 63 -11.13 -4.90 -0.64
CA SER A 63 -9.89 -5.18 -1.34
C SER A 63 -8.68 -4.55 -0.66
N LEU A 64 -8.85 -3.33 -0.14
CA LEU A 64 -7.76 -2.69 0.58
C LEU A 64 -7.43 -3.49 1.85
N ALA A 65 -8.45 -3.96 2.55
CA ALA A 65 -8.22 -4.75 3.76
C ALA A 65 -7.49 -6.04 3.42
N ALA A 66 -7.82 -6.66 2.29
CA ALA A 66 -7.16 -7.89 1.89
C ALA A 66 -5.69 -7.64 1.54
N LEU A 67 -5.39 -6.54 0.87
CA LEU A 67 -4.02 -6.21 0.53
C LEU A 67 -3.20 -5.88 1.79
N ASP A 68 -3.82 -5.22 2.75
CA ASP A 68 -3.17 -4.88 3.99
C ASP A 68 -2.87 -6.15 4.78
N LYS A 69 -3.84 -7.04 4.86
CA LYS A 69 -3.66 -8.27 5.59
C LYS A 69 -2.59 -9.14 4.95
N ALA A 70 -2.49 -9.12 3.64
CA ALA A 70 -1.52 -9.92 2.94
C ALA A 70 -0.11 -9.30 2.96
N GLY A 71 0.01 -8.10 3.46
CA GLY A 71 1.32 -7.47 3.57
C GLY A 71 1.78 -6.70 2.35
N PHE A 72 0.90 -6.47 1.38
CA PHE A 72 1.29 -5.73 0.19
C PHE A 72 1.16 -4.22 0.36
N ILE A 73 0.30 -3.79 1.27
CA ILE A 73 0.20 -2.38 1.61
C ILE A 73 0.12 -2.29 3.12
N HIS A 74 0.33 -1.11 3.64
CA HIS A 74 0.22 -0.86 5.06
C HIS A 74 -0.71 0.32 5.25
N ARG A 75 -1.84 0.10 5.90
CA ARG A 75 -2.78 1.16 6.19
C ARG A 75 -2.50 1.66 7.59
N TYR A 76 -2.34 2.95 7.77
CA TYR A 76 -1.99 3.48 9.07
C TYR A 76 -2.67 4.81 9.31
N THR A 77 -2.72 5.20 10.57
CA THR A 77 -3.34 6.44 10.98
C THR A 77 -2.32 7.25 11.75
N THR A 78 -2.26 8.54 11.47
CA THR A 78 -1.40 9.43 12.22
C THR A 78 -2.28 10.59 12.65
N SER A 79 -1.71 11.59 13.30
CA SER A 79 -2.49 12.75 13.71
C SER A 79 -2.97 13.49 12.47
N GLY A 80 -2.36 13.27 11.33
CA GLY A 80 -2.78 13.96 10.12
C GLY A 80 -3.86 13.24 9.32
N GLY A 81 -4.26 12.05 9.74
CA GLY A 81 -5.30 11.33 9.04
C GLY A 81 -4.94 9.89 8.76
N ARG A 82 -5.67 9.29 7.85
CA ARG A 82 -5.43 7.90 7.49
C ARG A 82 -4.71 7.83 6.18
N PHE A 83 -3.74 6.94 6.09
CA PHE A 83 -2.91 6.84 4.90
C PHE A 83 -2.60 5.39 4.54
N ILE A 84 -2.09 5.20 3.33
CA ILE A 84 -1.71 3.89 2.83
C ILE A 84 -0.28 4.01 2.31
N GLU A 85 0.55 3.03 2.62
CA GLU A 85 1.88 2.98 2.06
C GLU A 85 2.00 1.67 1.29
N VAL A 86 2.47 1.73 0.04
CA VAL A 86 2.69 0.52 -0.74
C VAL A 86 4.01 -0.07 -0.29
N CYS A 87 3.97 -1.31 0.20
CA CYS A 87 5.17 -1.92 0.75
C CYS A 87 6.21 -2.15 -0.33
N LYS A 88 7.45 -1.89 -0.02
CA LYS A 88 8.56 -2.09 -0.93
C LYS A 88 8.42 -1.35 -2.25
N PHE A 89 7.72 -0.23 -2.21
CA PHE A 89 7.46 0.53 -3.42
C PHE A 89 8.74 0.87 -4.18
N LEU A 90 9.74 1.36 -3.49
CA LEU A 90 10.97 1.76 -4.17
C LEU A 90 11.83 0.61 -4.63
N GLU A 91 11.52 -0.60 -4.19
CA GLU A 91 12.23 -1.76 -4.68
C GLU A 91 11.70 -2.17 -6.05
N HIS A 92 10.47 -1.77 -6.36
CA HIS A 92 9.84 -2.17 -7.62
C HIS A 92 9.59 -1.02 -8.57
N GLN A 93 9.62 0.22 -8.09
CA GLN A 93 9.39 1.38 -8.92
C GLN A 93 10.59 2.31 -8.85
N ASN A 94 10.81 3.03 -9.92
CA ASN A 94 11.93 3.94 -9.97
C ASN A 94 11.38 5.31 -10.35
N PRO A 95 10.79 6.03 -9.40
CA PRO A 95 10.15 7.30 -9.69
C PRO A 95 11.14 8.30 -10.31
N HIS A 96 10.65 9.12 -11.21
CA HIS A 96 11.49 10.10 -11.85
C HIS A 96 12.00 11.03 -10.75
N HIS A 97 13.27 11.40 -10.86
CA HIS A 97 13.88 12.23 -9.81
C HIS A 97 13.19 13.58 -9.65
N ARG A 98 12.42 14.00 -10.62
CA ARG A 98 11.72 15.27 -10.50
C ARG A 98 10.34 15.17 -9.89
N GLU A 99 9.89 13.96 -9.52
CA GLU A 99 8.61 13.87 -8.86
C GLU A 99 8.72 14.59 -7.54
N VAL A 100 7.64 15.22 -7.15
CA VAL A 100 7.61 15.97 -5.90
C VAL A 100 7.79 15.02 -4.74
N PRO A 101 8.57 15.37 -3.73
CA PRO A 101 8.74 14.51 -2.56
C PRO A 101 7.41 14.31 -1.86
N SER A 102 7.31 13.23 -1.13
CA SER A 102 6.09 12.92 -0.43
C SER A 102 5.76 13.98 0.62
N LYS A 103 4.50 14.33 0.71
CA LYS A 103 4.04 15.25 1.73
C LYS A 103 3.25 14.47 2.78
N ILE A 104 3.20 13.15 2.64
CA ILE A 104 2.43 12.33 3.57
C ILE A 104 3.37 11.79 4.64
N PRO A 105 2.97 11.85 5.90
CA PRO A 105 3.86 11.39 6.96
C PRO A 105 4.09 9.90 6.90
N LYS A 106 5.24 9.48 7.37
CA LYS A 106 5.53 8.07 7.42
C LYS A 106 4.69 7.43 8.50
N PRO A 107 4.52 6.13 8.45
CA PRO A 107 3.85 5.45 9.55
C PRO A 107 4.62 5.75 10.84
N GLU A 108 3.93 6.14 11.88
CA GLU A 108 4.59 6.46 13.11
C GLU A 108 4.99 5.23 13.87
N ALA A 109 6.08 5.31 14.54
CA ALA A 109 6.50 4.20 15.29
C ALA A 109 5.54 4.17 16.42
N SER A 110 5.10 3.08 16.82
CA SER A 110 4.16 3.05 17.81
C SER A 110 4.78 3.64 18.98
N PRO A 111 4.20 4.58 19.49
CA PRO A 111 4.76 5.28 20.57
C PRO A 111 5.03 4.36 21.65
N GLY A 112 4.22 3.58 21.84
CA GLY A 112 4.46 2.83 22.90
C GLY A 112 5.68 2.16 22.79
N LEU A 113 5.98 1.85 21.79
CA LEU A 113 7.06 1.19 21.69
C LEU A 113 8.11 1.86 21.83
N ASP A 114 7.94 2.79 21.72
CA ASP A 114 8.99 3.51 21.68
C ASP A 114 9.78 3.12 22.74
N GLY A 115 9.69 3.38 23.55
CA GLY A 115 10.53 3.21 24.55
C GLY A 115 10.82 1.85 24.64
N HIS A 116 10.04 1.12 24.68
CA HIS A 116 10.39 -0.10 24.88
C HIS A 116 10.39 -0.75 23.72
N GLY A 117 10.16 -0.23 22.99
CA GLY A 117 10.22 -0.81 21.85
C GLY A 117 9.97 -2.16 21.86
N ARG A 118 9.90 -2.68 22.53
CA ARG A 118 9.78 -3.79 22.57
C ARG A 118 8.91 -4.27 21.87
N GLY A 119 8.89 -4.38 21.34
CA GLY A 119 8.27 -4.91 20.79
C GLY A 119 7.22 -5.04 20.31
N VAL A 120 6.82 -4.97 20.31
CA VAL A 120 5.74 -5.10 20.09
C VAL A 120 5.45 -5.12 18.94
N LYS A 121 5.69 -4.87 18.41
CA LYS A 121 5.52 -4.80 17.40
C LYS A 121 4.82 -5.47 16.67
N PRO A 122 4.96 -5.69 16.26
CA PRO A 122 4.58 -6.39 15.30
C PRO A 122 3.31 -6.92 15.29
N GLU A 123 2.96 -7.27 16.03
CA GLU A 123 1.85 -7.77 15.99
C GLU A 123 0.92 -6.93 15.57
N ALA A 124 1.18 -5.98 15.45
CA ALA A 124 0.29 -5.03 15.17
C ALA A 124 0.02 -5.26 13.79
N GLY A 125 -0.65 -5.68 13.29
CA GLY A 125 -0.91 -5.74 11.97
C GLY A 125 0.23 -6.12 11.24
N PRO A 126 0.08 -6.56 10.10
CA PRO A 126 1.15 -6.99 9.29
C PRO A 126 2.06 -5.90 8.88
N GLY A 127 1.60 -4.80 8.59
CA GLY A 127 2.49 -3.79 8.13
C GLY A 127 3.26 -4.33 6.97
N CYS A 128 4.23 -3.65 6.55
CA CYS A 128 4.97 -4.07 5.40
C CYS A 128 5.87 -5.24 5.66
N MET A 129 5.95 -5.63 6.87
CA MET A 129 6.80 -6.63 7.14
C MET A 129 6.20 -7.91 6.81
N GLY A 130 4.98 -8.01 6.84
CA GLY A 130 4.42 -9.25 6.61
C GLY A 130 4.69 -9.79 5.26
N ALA A 131 5.10 -8.97 4.46
CA ALA A 131 5.30 -9.42 3.15
C ALA A 131 6.48 -10.26 3.10
N LYS A 132 6.50 -11.31 3.66
CA LYS A 132 7.56 -12.00 3.66
C LYS A 132 7.88 -12.60 2.45
N PRO A 133 8.88 -12.96 2.26
CA PRO A 133 9.38 -13.47 1.10
C PRO A 133 8.83 -14.79 0.87
N ARG A 134 8.75 -15.14 -0.18
CA ARG A 134 8.28 -16.26 -0.46
C ARG A 134 9.32 -16.98 -0.76
N ALA A 135 9.66 -17.74 -0.36
CA ALA A 135 10.84 -18.45 -0.60
C ALA A 135 10.89 -18.99 -1.91
#